data_7b9a13f7aba6abcf3bff793cf20ba04f
#
_entry.id   7b9a13f7aba6abcf3bff793cf20ba04f
#
_cell.length_a   1.000
_cell.length_b   1.000
_cell.length_c   1.000
_cell.angle_alpha   90.00
_cell.angle_beta   90.00
_cell.angle_gamma   90.00
#
_symmetry.space_group_name_H-M   'P 1'
#
loop_
_entity.id
_entity.type
_entity.pdbx_description
1 polymer ?
#
loop_
_entity_poly.entity_id
_entity_poly.type
_entity_poly.pdbx_seq_one_letter_code
_entity_poly.pdbx_strand_id
1 'polypeptide(L)'
;MASHTVFSVIRRYGEFTLLEAELKTGRTHQIRVHLSASGFAMAGDDKYGDFALNRRLQKPEGARVALKRMFLHAHQITFTHPDTGQPMTINAALPKECEQFLISLLKN
;
A
#
# COMPACT_ATOMS: atom_id res chain seq x y z
N MET A 1 -12.40 19.64 6.10
CA MET A 1 -12.81 19.13 4.79
C MET A 1 -12.61 17.63 4.74
N ALA A 2 -13.64 16.89 4.38
CA ALA A 2 -13.53 15.43 4.30
C ALA A 2 -12.65 15.02 3.12
N SER A 3 -11.68 14.17 3.37
CA SER A 3 -10.90 13.57 2.30
C SER A 3 -11.62 12.34 1.78
N HIS A 4 -11.61 12.17 0.47
CA HIS A 4 -12.20 11.01 -0.17
C HIS A 4 -11.11 10.02 -0.57
N THR A 5 -11.24 8.80 -0.07
CA THR A 5 -10.38 7.69 -0.49
C THR A 5 -11.29 6.52 -0.85
N VAL A 6 -11.10 6.00 -2.05
CA VAL A 6 -11.81 4.81 -2.51
C VAL A 6 -10.83 3.65 -2.51
N PHE A 7 -11.18 2.57 -1.80
CA PHE A 7 -10.36 1.35 -1.76
C PHE A 7 -10.99 0.27 -2.62
N SER A 8 -10.15 -0.39 -3.40
CA SER A 8 -10.57 -1.54 -4.20
C SER A 8 -9.68 -2.73 -3.87
N VAL A 9 -10.29 -3.90 -3.70
CA VAL A 9 -9.53 -5.14 -3.45
C VAL A 9 -8.98 -5.62 -4.78
N ILE A 10 -7.65 -5.74 -4.85
CA ILE A 10 -7.00 -6.31 -6.03
C ILE A 10 -6.91 -7.82 -5.89
N ARG A 11 -6.41 -8.30 -4.75
CA ARG A 11 -6.23 -9.73 -4.51
C ARG A 11 -6.07 -10.03 -3.02
N ARG A 12 -6.52 -11.22 -2.60
CA ARG A 12 -6.32 -11.71 -1.24
C ARG A 12 -5.18 -12.71 -1.21
N TYR A 13 -4.34 -12.59 -0.18
CA TYR A 13 -3.17 -13.44 0.04
C TYR A 13 -3.23 -14.00 1.48
N GLY A 14 -4.15 -14.91 1.74
CA GLY A 14 -4.33 -15.43 3.10
C GLY A 14 -4.72 -14.35 4.09
N GLU A 15 -3.88 -14.07 5.07
CA GLU A 15 -4.15 -13.04 6.09
C GLU A 15 -3.94 -11.61 5.56
N PHE A 16 -3.37 -11.46 4.37
CA PHE A 16 -3.13 -10.15 3.76
C PHE A 16 -4.06 -9.90 2.59
N THR A 17 -4.36 -8.64 2.36
CA THR A 17 -5.14 -8.20 1.21
C THR A 17 -4.42 -7.06 0.51
N LEU A 18 -4.24 -7.18 -0.80
CA LEU A 18 -3.69 -6.10 -1.61
C LEU A 18 -4.82 -5.19 -2.05
N LEU A 19 -4.71 -3.92 -1.67
CA LEU A 19 -5.69 -2.91 -2.00
C LEU A 19 -5.09 -1.86 -2.94
N GLU A 20 -5.93 -1.34 -3.80
CA GLU A 20 -5.64 -0.11 -4.52
C GLU A 20 -6.42 1.02 -3.86
N ALA A 21 -5.75 2.12 -3.55
CA ALA A 21 -6.38 3.30 -2.98
C ALA A 21 -6.38 4.41 -4.00
N GLU A 22 -7.54 4.98 -4.26
CA GLU A 22 -7.69 6.14 -5.12
C GLU A 22 -7.95 7.36 -4.24
N LEU A 23 -7.00 8.30 -4.25
CA LEU A 23 -7.12 9.53 -3.50
C LEU A 23 -7.75 10.61 -4.38
N LYS A 24 -8.92 11.11 -3.97
CA LYS A 24 -9.52 12.28 -4.61
C LYS A 24 -8.89 13.55 -4.08
N THR A 25 -8.69 13.59 -2.76
CA THR A 25 -8.00 14.68 -2.07
C THR A 25 -7.23 14.09 -0.91
N GLY A 26 -6.13 14.69 -0.54
CA GLY A 26 -5.40 14.30 0.65
C GLY A 26 -4.03 13.70 0.35
N ARG A 27 -3.40 13.23 1.40
CA ARG A 27 -2.02 12.75 1.38
C ARG A 27 -1.96 11.27 1.77
N THR A 28 -0.84 10.64 1.51
CA THR A 28 -0.58 9.24 1.90
C THR A 28 -0.79 9.02 3.41
N HIS A 29 -0.53 10.04 4.23
CA HIS A 29 -0.79 9.99 5.66
C HIS A 29 -2.24 9.65 5.97
N GLN A 30 -3.19 10.20 5.19
CA GLN A 30 -4.62 9.95 5.39
C GLN A 30 -5.01 8.52 5.08
N ILE A 31 -4.36 7.89 4.11
CA ILE A 31 -4.58 6.46 3.82
C ILE A 31 -4.22 5.62 5.05
N ARG A 32 -3.07 5.90 5.65
CA ARG A 32 -2.56 5.15 6.80
C ARG A 32 -3.50 5.28 8.00
N VAL A 33 -3.92 6.49 8.30
CA VAL A 33 -4.84 6.77 9.42
C VAL A 33 -6.19 6.12 9.17
N HIS A 34 -6.71 6.25 7.94
CA HIS A 34 -8.01 5.70 7.58
C HIS A 34 -8.04 4.17 7.73
N LEU A 35 -7.03 3.50 7.20
CA LEU A 35 -6.94 2.04 7.31
C LEU A 35 -6.83 1.59 8.77
N SER A 36 -6.00 2.28 9.56
CA SER A 36 -5.84 1.96 10.97
C SER A 36 -7.15 2.13 11.74
N ALA A 37 -7.85 3.24 11.51
CA ALA A 37 -9.13 3.50 12.16
C ALA A 37 -10.21 2.50 11.76
N SER A 38 -10.11 1.91 10.58
CA SER A 38 -11.06 0.91 10.08
C SER A 38 -10.72 -0.51 10.53
N GLY A 39 -9.63 -0.69 11.28
CA GLY A 39 -9.21 -2.00 11.75
C GLY A 39 -8.34 -2.79 10.76
N PHE A 40 -7.86 -2.15 9.71
CA PHE A 40 -7.04 -2.79 8.66
C PHE A 40 -5.70 -2.08 8.56
N ALA A 41 -4.81 -2.36 9.51
CA ALA A 41 -3.50 -1.73 9.54
C ALA A 41 -2.67 -2.07 8.31
N MET A 42 -1.95 -1.08 7.80
CA MET A 42 -1.04 -1.28 6.67
C MET A 42 0.18 -2.06 7.10
N ALA A 43 0.54 -3.09 6.34
CA ALA A 43 1.73 -3.90 6.63
C ALA A 43 2.99 -3.04 6.60
N GLY A 44 3.79 -3.15 7.65
CA GLY A 44 5.05 -2.40 7.76
C GLY A 44 4.92 -0.95 8.20
N ASP A 45 3.71 -0.49 8.49
CA ASP A 45 3.50 0.89 8.99
C ASP A 45 3.92 0.96 10.46
N ASP A 46 5.02 1.67 10.71
CA ASP A 46 5.63 1.75 12.04
C ASP A 46 4.97 2.77 12.97
N LYS A 47 4.00 3.51 12.48
CA LYS A 47 3.30 4.53 13.28
C LYS A 47 1.84 4.17 13.53
N TYR A 48 1.11 3.79 12.49
CA TYR A 48 -0.31 3.49 12.58
C TYR A 48 -0.64 2.01 12.38
N GLY A 49 0.37 1.18 12.19
CA GLY A 49 0.19 -0.23 11.91
C GLY A 49 0.07 -1.10 13.14
N ASP A 50 0.05 -2.39 12.91
CA ASP A 50 0.08 -3.42 13.94
C ASP A 50 1.54 -3.73 14.26
N PHE A 51 2.02 -3.27 15.42
CA PHE A 51 3.45 -3.40 15.77
C PHE A 51 3.87 -4.85 15.98
N ALA A 52 3.00 -5.69 16.52
CA ALA A 52 3.30 -7.12 16.69
C ALA A 52 3.45 -7.80 15.33
N LEU A 53 2.53 -7.52 14.42
CA LEU A 53 2.61 -8.02 13.05
C LEU A 53 3.88 -7.51 12.35
N ASN A 54 4.20 -6.23 12.50
CA ASN A 54 5.36 -5.64 11.85
C ASN A 54 6.67 -6.27 12.32
N ARG A 55 6.78 -6.59 13.62
CA ARG A 55 7.95 -7.31 14.13
C ARG A 55 8.07 -8.70 13.53
N ARG A 56 6.93 -9.40 13.38
CA ARG A 56 6.91 -10.72 12.74
C ARG A 56 7.33 -10.63 11.28
N LEU A 57 6.89 -9.58 10.57
CA LEU A 57 7.21 -9.38 9.16
C LEU A 57 8.67 -9.05 8.90
N GLN A 58 9.38 -8.52 9.89
CA GLN A 58 10.80 -8.19 9.73
C GLN A 58 11.68 -9.43 9.57
N LYS A 59 11.16 -10.61 9.86
CA LYS A 59 11.86 -11.88 9.70
C LYS A 59 11.15 -12.74 8.67
N PRO A 60 11.90 -13.51 7.85
CA PRO A 60 11.25 -14.45 6.95
C PRO A 60 10.57 -15.57 7.73
N GLU A 61 9.49 -16.09 7.17
CA GLU A 61 8.74 -17.19 7.78
C GLU A 61 8.27 -18.15 6.68
N GLY A 62 8.75 -19.39 6.70
CA GLY A 62 8.48 -20.34 5.63
C GLY A 62 8.98 -19.81 4.29
N ALA A 63 8.12 -19.80 3.28
CA ALA A 63 8.46 -19.27 1.97
C ALA A 63 8.35 -17.74 1.89
N ARG A 64 7.74 -17.12 2.91
CA ARG A 64 7.54 -15.67 2.94
C ARG A 64 8.85 -14.96 3.27
N VAL A 65 9.22 -13.98 2.44
CA VAL A 65 10.39 -13.14 2.68
C VAL A 65 10.07 -12.05 3.71
N ALA A 66 11.09 -11.45 4.28
CA ALA A 66 10.93 -10.35 5.22
C ALA A 66 10.38 -9.10 4.53
N LEU A 67 9.60 -8.32 5.28
CA LEU A 67 9.16 -6.99 4.86
C LEU A 67 9.60 -5.99 5.93
N LYS A 68 10.55 -5.12 5.57
CA LYS A 68 11.15 -4.16 6.49
C LYS A 68 10.72 -2.73 6.23
N ARG A 69 9.82 -2.54 5.28
CA ARG A 69 9.31 -1.22 4.91
C ARG A 69 7.79 -1.21 4.90
N MET A 70 7.21 -0.02 4.99
CA MET A 70 5.78 0.16 4.82
C MET A 70 5.37 -0.25 3.41
N PHE A 71 4.34 -1.08 3.29
CA PHE A 71 3.83 -1.53 2.00
C PHE A 71 2.89 -0.47 1.43
N LEU A 72 3.49 0.60 0.92
CA LEU A 72 2.75 1.69 0.28
C LEU A 72 3.54 2.19 -0.92
N HIS A 73 2.87 2.30 -2.04
CA HIS A 73 3.49 2.78 -3.28
C HIS A 73 2.47 3.51 -4.14
N ALA A 74 2.79 4.71 -4.55
CA ALA A 74 2.00 5.44 -5.53
C ALA A 74 2.40 4.97 -6.92
N HIS A 75 1.63 4.03 -7.48
CA HIS A 75 1.97 3.42 -8.76
C HIS A 75 1.42 4.19 -9.96
N GLN A 76 0.49 5.10 -9.73
CA GLN A 76 -0.10 5.89 -10.82
C GLN A 76 -0.42 7.29 -10.33
N ILE A 77 0.04 8.28 -11.05
CA ILE A 77 -0.23 9.69 -10.79
C ILE A 77 -0.84 10.28 -12.05
N THR A 78 -2.02 10.88 -11.91
CA THR A 78 -2.68 11.60 -13.00
C THR A 78 -2.73 13.08 -12.67
N PHE A 79 -2.30 13.91 -13.59
CA PHE A 79 -2.28 15.34 -13.42
C PHE A 79 -2.56 16.05 -14.73
N THR A 80 -2.94 17.33 -14.65
CA THR A 80 -3.16 18.16 -15.83
C THR A 80 -1.84 18.84 -16.21
N HIS A 81 -1.44 18.67 -17.47
CA HIS A 81 -0.23 19.32 -17.98
C HIS A 81 -0.39 20.84 -17.91
N PRO A 82 0.58 21.56 -17.34
CA PRO A 82 0.42 23.01 -17.11
C PRO A 82 0.33 23.82 -18.39
N ASP A 83 0.95 23.40 -19.50
CA ASP A 83 0.96 24.16 -20.74
C ASP A 83 -0.18 23.80 -21.68
N THR A 84 -0.54 22.53 -21.76
CA THR A 84 -1.53 22.05 -22.73
C THR A 84 -2.92 21.84 -22.16
N GLY A 85 -3.06 21.77 -20.82
CA GLY A 85 -4.31 21.45 -20.18
C GLY A 85 -4.74 19.98 -20.35
N GLN A 86 -3.91 19.16 -20.93
CA GLN A 86 -4.24 17.75 -21.18
C GLN A 86 -3.98 16.91 -19.95
N PRO A 87 -4.84 15.90 -19.68
CA PRO A 87 -4.57 14.95 -18.59
C PRO A 87 -3.36 14.08 -18.94
N MET A 88 -2.49 13.88 -17.96
CA MET A 88 -1.31 13.05 -18.11
C MET A 88 -1.29 12.02 -16.98
N THR A 89 -0.90 10.80 -17.30
CA THR A 89 -0.80 9.71 -16.33
C THR A 89 0.61 9.15 -16.35
N ILE A 90 1.22 9.06 -15.16
CA ILE A 90 2.53 8.46 -14.97
C ILE A 90 2.36 7.22 -14.12
N ASN A 91 2.91 6.10 -14.59
CA ASN A 91 2.89 4.83 -13.87
C ASN A 91 4.29 4.50 -13.37
N ALA A 92 4.36 3.94 -12.18
CA ALA A 92 5.61 3.48 -11.58
C ALA A 92 5.45 2.04 -11.10
N ALA A 93 6.47 1.21 -11.36
CA ALA A 93 6.46 -0.17 -10.92
C ALA A 93 6.51 -0.26 -9.40
N LEU A 94 5.93 -1.32 -8.85
CA LEU A 94 5.98 -1.60 -7.41
C LEU A 94 7.45 -1.79 -6.99
N PRO A 95 7.88 -1.23 -5.83
CA PRO A 95 9.24 -1.45 -5.36
C PRO A 95 9.58 -2.94 -5.26
N LYS A 96 10.83 -3.28 -5.57
CA LYS A 96 11.24 -4.68 -5.66
C LYS A 96 10.99 -5.45 -4.36
N GLU A 97 11.23 -4.86 -3.21
CA GLU A 97 10.98 -5.50 -1.93
C GLU A 97 9.50 -5.85 -1.75
N CYS A 98 8.60 -4.93 -2.12
CA CYS A 98 7.17 -5.16 -2.05
C CYS A 98 6.73 -6.24 -3.04
N GLU A 99 7.26 -6.21 -4.26
CA GLU A 99 6.95 -7.22 -5.28
C GLU A 99 7.39 -8.60 -4.83
N GLN A 100 8.61 -8.72 -4.29
CA GLN A 100 9.12 -10.00 -3.80
C GLN A 100 8.32 -10.51 -2.62
N PHE A 101 7.85 -9.60 -1.76
CA PHE A 101 6.98 -9.98 -0.64
C PHE A 101 5.68 -10.59 -1.14
N LEU A 102 5.01 -9.96 -2.12
CA LEU A 102 3.78 -10.50 -2.70
C LEU A 102 3.99 -11.86 -3.35
N ILE A 103 5.06 -12.00 -4.13
CA ILE A 103 5.38 -13.28 -4.79
C ILE A 103 5.57 -14.38 -3.75
N SER A 104 6.27 -14.08 -2.65
CA SER A 104 6.52 -15.06 -1.60
C SER A 104 5.26 -15.50 -0.87
N LEU A 105 4.23 -14.64 -0.79
CA LEU A 105 2.96 -15.01 -0.17
C LEU A 105 2.23 -16.09 -0.98
N LEU A 106 2.44 -16.14 -2.29
CA LEU A 106 1.82 -17.14 -3.14
C LEU A 106 2.39 -18.54 -2.95
N LYS A 107 3.56 -18.65 -2.32
CA LYS A 107 4.27 -19.93 -2.13
C LYS A 107 3.94 -20.60 -0.82
N ASN A 108 3.20 -19.95 0.04
CA ASN A 108 2.80 -20.51 1.33
C ASN A 108 1.50 -21.28 1.23
#